data_98eb09f5cd85f21d6f751d440c80a68e
#
_entry.id   98eb09f5cd85f21d6f751d440c80a68e
#
_cell.length_a   1.000
_cell.length_b   1.000
_cell.length_c   1.000
_cell.angle_alpha   90.00
_cell.angle_beta   90.00
_cell.angle_gamma   90.00
#
_symmetry.space_group_name_H-M   'P 1'
#
loop_
_entity.id
_entity.type
_entity.pdbx_description
1 polymer ?
#
loop_
_entity_poly.entity_id
_entity_poly.type
_entity_poly.pdbx_seq_one_letter_code
_entity_poly.pdbx_strand_id
1 'polypeptide(L)'
;MEHQLPQLPYAKDALAPHMSAETFDYHYAKHHQAYVTNLNNLIKGTEYENLDLEAIVKKAPAGGVYNNAAQVWNHTFFWNCMKPNGGGAPSGALADAINAKWGSLDEFKKAFQASAVGNFGSGWTWLVKKADGSVDIVNMGAAGTPLTTGDKALLCVDVWEHAYYIDYRNLRPKFVETFLGNLVNWSFAEKNFA
;
A
#
# COMPACT_ATOMS: atom_id res chain seq x y z
N MET A 1 -24.34 -0.43 3.16
CA MET A 1 -23.61 -1.39 2.26
C MET A 1 -22.60 -2.13 3.12
N GLU A 2 -22.48 -3.46 2.99
CA GLU A 2 -21.47 -4.22 3.74
C GLU A 2 -20.17 -4.31 2.93
N HIS A 3 -19.08 -3.85 3.52
CA HIS A 3 -17.75 -3.97 2.92
C HIS A 3 -17.23 -5.39 3.10
N GLN A 4 -16.54 -5.92 2.10
CA GLN A 4 -16.01 -7.28 2.07
C GLN A 4 -14.50 -7.28 2.00
N LEU A 5 -13.86 -8.31 2.56
CA LEU A 5 -12.44 -8.54 2.34
C LEU A 5 -12.23 -8.90 0.86
N PRO A 6 -11.47 -8.11 0.07
CA PRO A 6 -11.25 -8.42 -1.33
C PRO A 6 -10.41 -9.70 -1.46
N GLN A 7 -10.65 -10.47 -2.53
CA GLN A 7 -9.79 -11.61 -2.83
C GLN A 7 -8.37 -11.16 -3.17
N LEU A 8 -7.37 -11.93 -2.73
CA LEU A 8 -5.99 -11.72 -3.17
C LEU A 8 -5.88 -11.93 -4.69
N PRO A 9 -5.08 -11.11 -5.41
CA PRO A 9 -4.90 -11.28 -6.86
C PRO A 9 -3.97 -12.47 -7.21
N TYR A 10 -3.50 -13.22 -6.22
CA TYR A 10 -2.64 -14.40 -6.34
C TYR A 10 -2.87 -15.36 -5.16
N ALA A 11 -2.37 -16.59 -5.28
CA ALA A 11 -2.38 -17.55 -4.17
C ALA A 11 -1.49 -17.09 -3.01
N LYS A 12 -1.82 -17.45 -1.77
CA LYS A 12 -1.09 -17.02 -0.57
C LYS A 12 0.41 -17.37 -0.57
N ASP A 13 0.78 -18.45 -1.23
CA ASP A 13 2.17 -18.94 -1.34
C ASP A 13 2.90 -18.45 -2.60
N ALA A 14 2.20 -17.72 -3.48
CA ALA A 14 2.71 -17.32 -4.78
C ALA A 14 3.86 -16.30 -4.72
N LEU A 15 4.03 -15.61 -3.60
CA LEU A 15 5.12 -14.64 -3.40
C LEU A 15 6.35 -15.25 -2.70
N ALA A 16 6.32 -16.54 -2.36
CA ALA A 16 7.49 -17.23 -1.81
C ALA A 16 8.64 -17.26 -2.85
N PRO A 17 9.91 -17.17 -2.41
CA PRO A 17 10.39 -17.16 -1.02
C PRO A 17 10.44 -15.76 -0.39
N HIS A 18 9.91 -14.73 -1.05
CA HIS A 18 10.06 -13.33 -0.66
C HIS A 18 9.02 -12.85 0.37
N MET A 19 7.86 -13.49 0.39
CA MET A 19 6.82 -13.31 1.40
C MET A 19 6.12 -14.65 1.59
N SER A 20 6.08 -15.16 2.83
CA SER A 20 5.55 -16.48 3.14
C SER A 20 4.03 -16.51 3.18
N ALA A 21 3.46 -17.70 2.99
CA ALA A 21 2.02 -17.92 3.21
C ALA A 21 1.61 -17.60 4.65
N GLU A 22 2.49 -17.81 5.63
CA GLU A 22 2.25 -17.47 7.04
C GLU A 22 2.02 -15.96 7.21
N THR A 23 2.80 -15.11 6.55
CA THR A 23 2.55 -13.65 6.54
C THR A 23 1.14 -13.33 6.06
N PHE A 24 0.63 -13.99 5.00
CA PHE A 24 -0.73 -13.78 4.53
C PHE A 24 -1.80 -14.32 5.49
N ASP A 25 -1.52 -15.40 6.23
CA ASP A 25 -2.45 -15.93 7.23
C ASP A 25 -2.71 -14.95 8.37
N TYR A 26 -1.72 -14.12 8.71
CA TYR A 26 -1.87 -13.05 9.70
C TYR A 26 -2.22 -11.70 9.08
N HIS A 27 -1.45 -11.23 8.11
CA HIS A 27 -1.58 -9.87 7.58
C HIS A 27 -2.86 -9.68 6.75
N TYR A 28 -3.21 -10.66 5.88
CA TYR A 28 -4.45 -10.62 5.10
C TYR A 28 -5.63 -11.21 5.86
N ALA A 29 -5.53 -12.48 6.30
CA ALA A 29 -6.67 -13.20 6.83
C ALA A 29 -7.07 -12.80 8.26
N LYS A 30 -6.21 -12.10 9.01
CA LYS A 30 -6.51 -11.60 10.36
C LYS A 30 -6.51 -10.08 10.39
N HIS A 31 -5.40 -9.39 10.10
CA HIS A 31 -5.32 -7.94 10.18
C HIS A 31 -6.27 -7.23 9.24
N HIS A 32 -6.17 -7.49 7.95
CA HIS A 32 -7.04 -6.86 6.95
C HIS A 32 -8.51 -7.21 7.19
N GLN A 33 -8.81 -8.49 7.49
CA GLN A 33 -10.17 -8.91 7.84
C GLN A 33 -10.70 -8.18 9.08
N ALA A 34 -9.87 -7.96 10.10
CA ALA A 34 -10.30 -7.25 11.30
C ALA A 34 -10.69 -5.79 10.99
N TYR A 35 -9.96 -5.10 10.13
CA TYR A 35 -10.33 -3.75 9.70
C TYR A 35 -11.67 -3.73 8.96
N VAL A 36 -11.93 -4.71 8.10
CA VAL A 36 -13.24 -4.84 7.39
C VAL A 36 -14.36 -5.07 8.40
N THR A 37 -14.19 -6.00 9.33
CA THR A 37 -15.17 -6.33 10.35
C THR A 37 -15.46 -5.12 11.25
N ASN A 38 -14.40 -4.45 11.72
CA ASN A 38 -14.52 -3.27 12.58
C ASN A 38 -15.20 -2.10 11.84
N LEU A 39 -14.83 -1.87 10.57
CA LEU A 39 -15.47 -0.85 9.76
C LEU A 39 -16.99 -1.08 9.67
N ASN A 40 -17.40 -2.28 9.28
CA ASN A 40 -18.83 -2.63 9.15
C ASN A 40 -19.60 -2.42 10.47
N ASN A 41 -18.97 -2.78 11.61
CA ASN A 41 -19.57 -2.55 12.92
C ASN A 41 -19.71 -1.05 13.26
N LEU A 42 -18.68 -0.27 12.94
CA LEU A 42 -18.63 1.16 13.29
C LEU A 42 -19.56 2.03 12.43
N ILE A 43 -19.80 1.66 11.17
CA ILE A 43 -20.63 2.45 10.25
C ILE A 43 -22.13 2.11 10.35
N LYS A 44 -22.50 0.99 10.99
CA LYS A 44 -23.88 0.54 11.10
C LYS A 44 -24.77 1.58 11.79
N GLY A 45 -25.85 1.97 11.14
CA GLY A 45 -26.78 2.98 11.63
C GLY A 45 -26.25 4.42 11.57
N THR A 46 -25.12 4.65 10.90
CA THR A 46 -24.53 6.00 10.72
C THR A 46 -24.70 6.51 9.29
N GLU A 47 -24.32 7.78 9.06
CA GLU A 47 -24.29 8.37 7.71
C GLU A 47 -23.33 7.70 6.74
N TYR A 48 -22.42 6.84 7.24
CA TYR A 48 -21.43 6.11 6.44
C TYR A 48 -21.93 4.74 5.94
N GLU A 49 -23.02 4.20 6.48
CA GLU A 49 -23.46 2.80 6.26
C GLU A 49 -23.65 2.44 4.79
N ASN A 50 -24.07 3.39 3.98
CA ASN A 50 -24.34 3.16 2.56
C ASN A 50 -23.35 3.81 1.60
N LEU A 51 -22.23 4.31 2.12
CA LEU A 51 -21.17 4.91 1.32
C LEU A 51 -20.17 3.84 0.83
N ASP A 52 -19.57 4.09 -0.33
CA ASP A 52 -18.39 3.33 -0.75
C ASP A 52 -17.17 3.66 0.12
N LEU A 53 -16.18 2.80 0.05
CA LEU A 53 -15.01 2.85 0.93
C LEU A 53 -14.23 4.17 0.79
N GLU A 54 -14.02 4.65 -0.45
CA GLU A 54 -13.28 5.90 -0.69
C GLU A 54 -14.05 7.12 -0.20
N ALA A 55 -15.38 7.11 -0.36
CA ALA A 55 -16.23 8.18 0.17
C ALA A 55 -16.16 8.25 1.69
N ILE A 56 -16.13 7.07 2.38
CA ILE A 56 -15.95 7.02 3.83
C ILE A 56 -14.59 7.61 4.22
N VAL A 57 -13.49 7.18 3.56
CA VAL A 57 -12.13 7.68 3.85
C VAL A 57 -12.04 9.20 3.68
N LYS A 58 -12.65 9.74 2.63
CA LYS A 58 -12.62 11.19 2.33
C LYS A 58 -13.50 12.02 3.27
N LYS A 59 -14.57 11.43 3.82
CA LYS A 59 -15.60 12.15 4.60
C LYS A 59 -15.41 11.99 6.11
N ALA A 60 -14.96 10.84 6.58
CA ALA A 60 -14.87 10.56 8.00
C ALA A 60 -13.77 11.41 8.67
N PRO A 61 -14.06 12.06 9.81
CA PRO A 61 -13.02 12.71 10.59
C PRO A 61 -12.05 11.68 11.20
N ALA A 62 -10.88 12.15 11.65
CA ALA A 62 -9.93 11.30 12.36
C ALA A 62 -10.63 10.54 13.52
N GLY A 63 -10.42 9.23 13.55
CA GLY A 63 -11.07 8.35 14.52
C GLY A 63 -11.28 6.92 13.99
N GLY A 64 -12.08 6.13 14.71
CA GLY A 64 -12.24 4.70 14.42
C GLY A 64 -12.76 4.41 13.01
N VAL A 65 -13.76 5.15 12.52
CA VAL A 65 -14.31 4.95 11.17
C VAL A 65 -13.24 5.22 10.12
N TYR A 66 -12.58 6.39 10.18
CA TYR A 66 -11.50 6.73 9.26
C TYR A 66 -10.38 5.70 9.28
N ASN A 67 -9.87 5.36 10.47
CA ASN A 67 -8.73 4.47 10.61
C ASN A 67 -9.02 3.09 9.99
N ASN A 68 -10.19 2.51 10.26
CA ASN A 68 -10.53 1.21 9.70
C ASN A 68 -10.81 1.28 8.19
N ALA A 69 -11.51 2.30 7.71
CA ALA A 69 -11.76 2.49 6.29
C ALA A 69 -10.46 2.69 5.48
N ALA A 70 -9.58 3.59 5.97
CA ALA A 70 -8.29 3.84 5.33
C ALA A 70 -7.41 2.59 5.34
N GLN A 71 -7.38 1.82 6.43
CA GLN A 71 -6.62 0.57 6.48
C GLN A 71 -7.19 -0.51 5.54
N VAL A 72 -8.51 -0.61 5.40
CA VAL A 72 -9.11 -1.52 4.39
C VAL A 72 -8.65 -1.12 2.99
N TRP A 73 -8.67 0.16 2.67
CA TRP A 73 -8.25 0.66 1.36
C TRP A 73 -6.74 0.47 1.13
N ASN A 74 -5.90 0.86 2.10
CA ASN A 74 -4.45 0.76 2.01
C ASN A 74 -3.99 -0.70 1.79
N HIS A 75 -4.56 -1.65 2.54
CA HIS A 75 -4.20 -3.06 2.39
C HIS A 75 -4.69 -3.62 1.04
N THR A 76 -5.91 -3.27 0.61
CA THR A 76 -6.41 -3.65 -0.72
C THR A 76 -5.47 -3.17 -1.82
N PHE A 77 -5.03 -1.92 -1.73
CA PHE A 77 -4.09 -1.33 -2.67
C PHE A 77 -2.72 -2.03 -2.62
N PHE A 78 -2.22 -2.32 -1.42
CA PHE A 78 -0.93 -2.97 -1.21
C PHE A 78 -0.86 -4.36 -1.82
N TRP A 79 -1.92 -5.18 -1.70
CA TRP A 79 -1.94 -6.50 -2.34
C TRP A 79 -1.78 -6.41 -3.86
N ASN A 80 -2.36 -5.41 -4.49
CA ASN A 80 -2.22 -5.17 -5.93
C ASN A 80 -0.85 -4.59 -6.32
N CYS A 81 -0.12 -3.97 -5.39
CA CYS A 81 1.24 -3.50 -5.61
C CYS A 81 2.25 -4.63 -5.81
N MET A 82 1.87 -5.87 -5.50
CA MET A 82 2.74 -7.04 -5.59
C MET A 82 2.22 -8.04 -6.61
N LYS A 83 3.12 -8.84 -7.17
CA LYS A 83 2.80 -9.99 -8.02
C LYS A 83 3.89 -11.07 -7.94
N PRO A 84 3.56 -12.34 -8.23
CA PRO A 84 4.57 -13.38 -8.45
C PRO A 84 5.54 -12.97 -9.55
N ASN A 85 6.84 -13.21 -9.34
CA ASN A 85 7.90 -12.80 -10.26
C ASN A 85 7.86 -11.30 -10.59
N GLY A 86 7.56 -10.49 -9.58
CA GLY A 86 7.53 -9.03 -9.67
C GLY A 86 8.93 -8.42 -9.72
N GLY A 87 8.99 -7.12 -9.45
CA GLY A 87 10.23 -6.35 -9.60
C GLY A 87 10.49 -5.93 -11.05
N GLY A 88 11.76 -5.86 -11.44
CA GLY A 88 12.12 -5.33 -12.75
C GLY A 88 11.98 -3.80 -12.82
N ALA A 89 11.42 -3.29 -13.89
CA ALA A 89 11.32 -1.85 -14.19
C ALA A 89 9.92 -1.49 -14.72
N PRO A 90 9.44 -0.25 -14.45
CA PRO A 90 8.30 0.31 -15.14
C PRO A 90 8.65 0.66 -16.59
N SER A 91 7.63 0.89 -17.40
CA SER A 91 7.75 1.31 -18.79
C SER A 91 6.94 2.60 -19.05
N GLY A 92 7.10 3.16 -20.25
CA GLY A 92 6.30 4.28 -20.74
C GLY A 92 6.36 5.51 -19.82
N ALA A 93 5.24 6.23 -19.74
CA ALA A 93 5.16 7.52 -19.05
C ALA A 93 5.53 7.46 -17.55
N LEU A 94 5.30 6.36 -16.86
CA LEU A 94 5.73 6.22 -15.47
C LEU A 94 7.26 6.12 -15.37
N ALA A 95 7.91 5.37 -16.27
CA ALA A 95 9.36 5.30 -16.31
C ALA A 95 9.97 6.67 -16.60
N ASP A 96 9.40 7.41 -17.55
CA ASP A 96 9.84 8.78 -17.90
C ASP A 96 9.71 9.72 -16.69
N ALA A 97 8.59 9.68 -15.98
CA ALA A 97 8.36 10.50 -14.78
C ALA A 97 9.35 10.17 -13.65
N ILE A 98 9.61 8.87 -13.42
CA ILE A 98 10.61 8.41 -12.44
C ILE A 98 12.01 8.91 -12.83
N ASN A 99 12.40 8.75 -14.08
CA ASN A 99 13.72 9.20 -14.56
C ASN A 99 13.85 10.73 -14.49
N ALA A 100 12.79 11.47 -14.81
CA ALA A 100 12.78 12.93 -14.71
C ALA A 100 12.98 13.41 -13.26
N LYS A 101 12.41 12.70 -12.27
CA LYS A 101 12.48 13.09 -10.86
C LYS A 101 13.79 12.65 -10.20
N TRP A 102 14.24 11.39 -10.42
CA TRP A 102 15.38 10.80 -9.71
C TRP A 102 16.60 10.52 -10.60
N GLY A 103 16.52 10.74 -11.89
CA GLY A 103 17.61 10.47 -12.84
C GLY A 103 17.68 9.03 -13.34
N SER A 104 17.28 8.06 -12.51
CA SER A 104 17.21 6.65 -12.89
C SER A 104 16.29 5.84 -11.98
N LEU A 105 15.91 4.65 -12.41
CA LEU A 105 15.17 3.69 -11.58
C LEU A 105 15.95 3.29 -10.32
N ASP A 106 17.26 3.12 -10.42
CA ASP A 106 18.09 2.74 -9.28
C ASP A 106 18.14 3.85 -8.22
N GLU A 107 18.24 5.11 -8.63
CA GLU A 107 18.17 6.24 -7.70
C GLU A 107 16.78 6.37 -7.09
N PHE A 108 15.71 6.12 -7.85
CA PHE A 108 14.36 6.02 -7.29
C PHE A 108 14.27 4.92 -6.24
N LYS A 109 14.75 3.70 -6.53
CA LYS A 109 14.72 2.58 -5.57
C LYS A 109 15.47 2.92 -4.29
N LYS A 110 16.64 3.56 -4.39
CA LYS A 110 17.39 4.05 -3.22
C LYS A 110 16.59 5.08 -2.42
N ALA A 111 15.99 6.06 -3.09
CA ALA A 111 15.20 7.10 -2.44
C ALA A 111 13.95 6.51 -1.78
N PHE A 112 13.25 5.58 -2.44
CA PHE A 112 12.06 4.92 -1.90
C PHE A 112 12.43 4.06 -0.67
N GLN A 113 13.50 3.28 -0.76
CA GLN A 113 14.00 2.47 0.36
C GLN A 113 14.41 3.36 1.54
N ALA A 114 15.17 4.42 1.30
CA ALA A 114 15.57 5.36 2.37
C ALA A 114 14.35 6.00 3.05
N SER A 115 13.35 6.41 2.26
CA SER A 115 12.08 6.97 2.76
C SER A 115 11.30 5.94 3.60
N ALA A 116 11.13 4.72 3.09
CA ALA A 116 10.40 3.65 3.78
C ALA A 116 11.07 3.20 5.09
N VAL A 117 12.39 3.09 5.09
CA VAL A 117 13.18 2.76 6.29
C VAL A 117 13.12 3.89 7.31
N GLY A 118 13.19 5.14 6.84
CA GLY A 118 13.12 6.35 7.67
C GLY A 118 11.70 6.71 8.14
N ASN A 119 10.65 6.06 7.65
CA ASN A 119 9.28 6.27 8.11
C ASN A 119 9.15 5.75 9.56
N PHE A 120 9.25 6.68 10.52
CA PHE A 120 9.34 6.35 11.92
C PHE A 120 8.05 5.72 12.45
N GLY A 121 8.17 4.59 13.15
CA GLY A 121 7.03 3.87 13.73
C GLY A 121 6.29 3.05 12.66
N SER A 122 4.96 3.09 12.74
CA SER A 122 4.04 2.37 11.86
C SER A 122 3.42 3.29 10.82
N GLY A 123 3.37 2.85 9.58
CA GLY A 123 2.81 3.66 8.49
C GLY A 123 3.02 3.03 7.12
N TRP A 124 2.93 3.87 6.11
CA TRP A 124 2.94 3.53 4.71
C TRP A 124 3.86 4.46 3.93
N THR A 125 4.63 3.92 3.00
CA THR A 125 5.40 4.72 2.05
C THR A 125 4.79 4.55 0.67
N TRP A 126 4.52 5.67 0.02
CA TRP A 126 3.79 5.75 -1.24
C TRP A 126 4.64 6.37 -2.34
N LEU A 127 4.54 5.83 -3.56
CA LEU A 127 4.79 6.57 -4.79
C LEU A 127 3.45 7.18 -5.21
N VAL A 128 3.43 8.49 -5.42
CA VAL A 128 2.21 9.21 -5.80
C VAL A 128 2.43 10.04 -7.06
N LYS A 129 1.34 10.29 -7.80
CA LYS A 129 1.28 11.31 -8.87
C LYS A 129 0.64 12.57 -8.31
N LYS A 130 1.31 13.69 -8.46
CA LYS A 130 0.84 15.02 -8.08
C LYS A 130 -0.12 15.60 -9.13
N ALA A 131 -0.85 16.65 -8.75
CA ALA A 131 -1.78 17.33 -9.64
C ALA A 131 -1.13 17.91 -10.90
N ASP A 132 0.16 18.26 -10.84
CA ASP A 132 0.95 18.75 -11.98
C ASP A 132 1.50 17.63 -12.87
N GLY A 133 1.16 16.37 -12.57
CA GLY A 133 1.61 15.19 -13.30
C GLY A 133 2.98 14.64 -12.86
N SER A 134 3.70 15.33 -12.00
CA SER A 134 4.97 14.86 -11.43
C SER A 134 4.74 13.70 -10.45
N VAL A 135 5.80 12.95 -10.15
CA VAL A 135 5.75 11.88 -9.15
C VAL A 135 6.55 12.25 -7.91
N ASP A 136 6.13 11.71 -6.75
CA ASP A 136 6.85 11.92 -5.51
C ASP A 136 6.74 10.71 -4.56
N ILE A 137 7.67 10.62 -3.61
CA ILE A 137 7.63 9.64 -2.52
C ILE A 137 7.12 10.35 -1.28
N VAL A 138 6.05 9.81 -0.68
CA VAL A 138 5.46 10.37 0.54
C VAL A 138 5.32 9.31 1.62
N ASN A 139 5.65 9.69 2.87
CA ASN A 139 5.43 8.86 4.04
C ASN A 139 4.17 9.32 4.78
N MET A 140 3.35 8.36 5.17
CA MET A 140 2.13 8.62 5.94
C MET A 140 2.10 7.70 7.15
N GLY A 141 1.95 8.28 8.35
CA GLY A 141 1.89 7.52 9.59
C GLY A 141 0.54 6.83 9.79
N ALA A 142 0.52 5.80 10.61
CA ALA A 142 -0.68 5.05 11.00
C ALA A 142 -1.53 4.60 9.80
N ALA A 143 -2.77 5.08 9.68
CA ALA A 143 -3.70 4.77 8.60
C ALA A 143 -3.67 5.79 7.44
N GLY A 144 -2.68 6.70 7.41
CA GLY A 144 -2.61 7.76 6.39
C GLY A 144 -2.64 7.21 4.96
N THR A 145 -3.32 7.95 4.07
CA THR A 145 -3.56 7.53 2.70
C THR A 145 -3.60 8.72 1.73
N PRO A 146 -3.08 8.59 0.49
CA PRO A 146 -3.13 9.65 -0.51
C PRO A 146 -4.55 10.11 -0.88
N LEU A 147 -5.57 9.31 -0.61
CA LEU A 147 -6.98 9.69 -0.83
C LEU A 147 -7.38 10.99 -0.12
N THR A 148 -6.69 11.34 0.97
CA THR A 148 -7.00 12.55 1.77
C THR A 148 -6.16 13.75 1.39
N THR A 149 -5.13 13.59 0.56
CA THR A 149 -4.24 14.69 0.13
C THR A 149 -4.52 15.18 -1.28
N GLY A 150 -5.36 14.47 -2.03
CA GLY A 150 -5.62 14.74 -3.44
C GLY A 150 -4.55 14.19 -4.39
N ASP A 151 -3.53 13.53 -3.87
CA ASP A 151 -2.53 12.82 -4.67
C ASP A 151 -3.09 11.50 -5.20
N LYS A 152 -2.67 11.09 -6.38
CA LYS A 152 -3.04 9.78 -6.94
C LYS A 152 -2.02 8.72 -6.51
N ALA A 153 -2.46 7.70 -5.77
CA ALA A 153 -1.60 6.60 -5.36
C ALA A 153 -1.17 5.76 -6.58
N LEU A 154 0.10 5.44 -6.68
CA LEU A 154 0.67 4.61 -7.75
C LEU A 154 1.19 3.27 -7.23
N LEU A 155 1.92 3.30 -6.13
CA LEU A 155 2.54 2.15 -5.47
C LEU A 155 2.63 2.43 -3.98
N CYS A 156 2.56 1.39 -3.14
CA CYS A 156 2.86 1.55 -1.73
C CYS A 156 3.58 0.33 -1.15
N VAL A 157 4.22 0.56 -0.02
CA VAL A 157 4.71 -0.50 0.88
C VAL A 157 4.22 -0.24 2.29
N ASP A 158 3.71 -1.28 2.93
CA ASP A 158 3.36 -1.29 4.35
C ASP A 158 4.62 -1.43 5.19
N VAL A 159 4.90 -0.46 6.06
CA VAL A 159 6.04 -0.50 6.97
C VAL A 159 5.64 -0.64 8.44
N TRP A 160 4.39 -0.99 8.72
CA TRP A 160 4.01 -1.55 10.00
C TRP A 160 4.80 -2.85 10.23
N GLU A 161 5.24 -3.10 11.45
CA GLU A 161 6.04 -4.30 11.75
C GLU A 161 5.34 -5.60 11.40
N HIS A 162 4.01 -5.67 11.57
CA HIS A 162 3.24 -6.84 11.19
C HIS A 162 3.35 -7.22 9.70
N ALA A 163 3.71 -6.28 8.84
CA ALA A 163 3.85 -6.53 7.40
C ALA A 163 5.07 -7.37 7.05
N TYR A 164 6.12 -7.34 7.89
CA TYR A 164 7.40 -7.97 7.55
C TYR A 164 8.03 -8.78 8.69
N TYR A 165 7.54 -8.70 9.92
CA TYR A 165 8.22 -9.29 11.07
C TYR A 165 8.31 -10.82 11.02
N ILE A 166 7.33 -11.50 10.42
CA ILE A 166 7.33 -12.98 10.27
C ILE A 166 8.53 -13.42 9.43
N ASP A 167 8.74 -12.81 8.27
CA ASP A 167 9.77 -13.23 7.32
C ASP A 167 11.12 -12.54 7.53
N TYR A 168 11.12 -11.31 8.03
CA TYR A 168 12.31 -10.44 8.08
C TYR A 168 12.68 -9.98 9.49
N ARG A 169 11.87 -10.28 10.51
CA ARG A 169 12.07 -9.79 11.88
C ARG A 169 12.21 -8.25 11.87
N ASN A 170 13.23 -7.72 12.53
CA ASN A 170 13.52 -6.29 12.59
C ASN A 170 14.20 -5.72 11.34
N LEU A 171 14.37 -6.52 10.28
CA LEU A 171 15.13 -6.13 9.09
C LEU A 171 14.23 -5.42 8.04
N ARG A 172 13.57 -4.31 8.45
CA ARG A 172 12.78 -3.47 7.53
C ARG A 172 13.55 -3.10 6.26
N PRO A 173 14.86 -2.73 6.31
CA PRO A 173 15.61 -2.42 5.09
C PRO A 173 15.63 -3.59 4.10
N LYS A 174 15.79 -4.82 4.58
CA LYS A 174 15.81 -6.02 3.73
C LYS A 174 14.44 -6.33 3.14
N PHE A 175 13.38 -6.15 3.92
CA PHE A 175 12.02 -6.28 3.42
C PHE A 175 11.74 -5.30 2.26
N VAL A 176 12.06 -4.02 2.44
CA VAL A 176 11.82 -2.99 1.42
C VAL A 176 12.68 -3.23 0.18
N GLU A 177 13.96 -3.63 0.35
CA GLU A 177 14.83 -4.04 -0.75
C GLU A 177 14.21 -5.20 -1.55
N THR A 178 13.75 -6.22 -0.84
CA THR A 178 13.12 -7.40 -1.47
C THR A 178 11.82 -7.04 -2.18
N PHE A 179 10.98 -6.20 -1.57
CA PHE A 179 9.77 -5.67 -2.19
C PHE A 179 10.08 -5.00 -3.53
N LEU A 180 11.04 -4.06 -3.55
CA LEU A 180 11.41 -3.31 -4.76
C LEU A 180 12.06 -4.19 -5.83
N GLY A 181 12.82 -5.19 -5.42
CA GLY A 181 13.57 -6.05 -6.34
C GLY A 181 12.75 -7.21 -6.94
N ASN A 182 11.80 -7.75 -6.16
CA ASN A 182 11.22 -9.06 -6.46
C ASN A 182 9.69 -9.10 -6.45
N LEU A 183 9.00 -8.11 -5.86
CA LEU A 183 7.56 -8.18 -5.64
C LEU A 183 6.77 -7.13 -6.41
N VAL A 184 7.35 -5.95 -6.69
CA VAL A 184 6.60 -4.83 -7.27
C VAL A 184 5.89 -5.22 -8.56
N ASN A 185 4.60 -4.91 -8.61
CA ASN A 185 3.75 -4.99 -9.79
C ASN A 185 3.74 -3.65 -10.53
N TRP A 186 4.77 -3.42 -11.35
CA TRP A 186 4.87 -2.17 -12.12
C TRP A 186 3.68 -1.93 -13.04
N SER A 187 3.08 -2.98 -13.63
CA SER A 187 1.90 -2.84 -14.49
C SER A 187 0.71 -2.24 -13.74
N PHE A 188 0.56 -2.53 -12.45
CA PHE A 188 -0.44 -1.90 -11.59
C PHE A 188 -0.14 -0.41 -11.38
N ALA A 189 1.12 -0.07 -11.07
CA ALA A 189 1.54 1.32 -10.91
C ALA A 189 1.38 2.14 -12.20
N GLU A 190 1.74 1.57 -13.35
CA GLU A 190 1.54 2.17 -14.69
C GLU A 190 0.07 2.45 -14.98
N LYS A 191 -0.82 1.48 -14.69
CA LYS A 191 -2.27 1.66 -14.84
C LYS A 191 -2.79 2.81 -13.97
N ASN A 192 -2.28 2.93 -12.74
CA ASN A 192 -2.64 4.04 -11.86
C ASN A 192 -2.06 5.37 -12.32
N PHE A 193 -0.92 5.37 -13.02
CA PHE A 193 -0.29 6.60 -13.53
C PHE A 193 -1.04 7.19 -14.72
N ALA A 194 -1.70 6.40 -15.51
CA ALA A 194 -2.44 6.80 -16.73
C ALA A 194 -3.64 7.78 -16.44
#